data_17ac163b9805fdfadc15465ecfe07521
#
_entry.id   17ac163b9805fdfadc15465ecfe07521
#
_cell.length_a   1.000
_cell.length_b   1.000
_cell.length_c   1.000
_cell.angle_alpha   90.00
_cell.angle_beta   90.00
_cell.angle_gamma   90.00
#
_symmetry.space_group_name_H-M   'P 1'
#
loop_
_entity.id
_entity.type
_entity.pdbx_description
1 polymer ?
#
loop_
_entity_poly.entity_id
_entity_poly.type
_entity_poly.pdbx_seq_one_letter_code
_entity_poly.pdbx_strand_id
1 'polypeptide(L)'
;MAAAHVGGLFPPRLMQEVRDHFLYVDWDPYSGNRIFFDAASGACRPKRVIEAMALETCLPDQQGRANPGSRHAVEITAKGIEDLMIFFGATSGHIIPGWSSSHVIYRITNTVLASIPGTNVVTTGLDHASVRSAVSQFAAMYGKEERIAEPDRETASVAVQTILDKIDRHTCFLAVIHTSNVTGEVFDVRTIVREARKIKPDLYIMIDGVQYSPSGLVDVEDIGADAYVIAPYKNYGVKGCGYGHASDRLARLPHWKYTFKPETNWDLGGVEHQSYAAWSAVVDYLCWLGRHFIESADRRALVVAAMTHIRAHQTALLSLLLDGTDTVPGFRQMPHVTVYGMGEDLSRQSLLVGFNLHGIESTRGCELYREQQIRLHAPGRDPFFAAMLNQLGISSFIRLSGCHYNTPEEIELFLKATASFAQEGAAAVCAV
;
A
#
# COMPACT_ATOMS: atom_id res chain seq x y z
N MET A 1 -8.90 -23.79 -28.01
CA MET A 1 -7.53 -23.33 -28.24
C MET A 1 -7.02 -22.81 -26.92
N ALA A 2 -5.87 -23.29 -26.44
CA ALA A 2 -5.35 -22.96 -25.15
C ALA A 2 -5.00 -21.46 -25.09
N ALA A 3 -5.57 -20.74 -24.13
CA ALA A 3 -5.13 -19.38 -23.80
C ALA A 3 -3.61 -19.43 -23.62
N ALA A 4 -2.89 -18.55 -24.31
CA ALA A 4 -1.46 -18.38 -24.11
C ALA A 4 -1.24 -18.21 -22.60
N HIS A 5 -0.46 -19.10 -21.96
CA HIS A 5 -0.09 -18.99 -20.55
C HIS A 5 0.74 -17.71 -20.42
N VAL A 6 0.09 -16.63 -19.99
CA VAL A 6 0.80 -15.46 -19.48
C VAL A 6 1.52 -15.92 -18.22
N GLY A 7 2.84 -16.07 -18.30
CA GLY A 7 3.63 -16.55 -17.17
C GLY A 7 3.38 -15.71 -15.93
N GLY A 8 3.16 -16.34 -14.78
CA GLY A 8 2.95 -15.67 -13.49
C GLY A 8 1.54 -15.73 -12.92
N LEU A 9 0.52 -16.08 -13.73
CA LEU A 9 -0.85 -16.26 -13.23
C LEU A 9 -0.95 -17.47 -12.29
N PHE A 10 -1.77 -17.34 -11.27
CA PHE A 10 -2.13 -18.49 -10.43
C PHE A 10 -2.88 -19.53 -11.26
N PRO A 11 -2.58 -20.84 -11.09
CA PRO A 11 -3.36 -21.90 -11.70
C PRO A 11 -4.83 -21.81 -11.26
N PRO A 12 -5.82 -22.19 -12.11
CA PRO A 12 -7.26 -22.03 -11.78
C PRO A 12 -7.68 -22.63 -10.44
N ARG A 13 -7.13 -23.80 -10.09
CA ARG A 13 -7.42 -24.43 -8.79
C ARG A 13 -6.92 -23.59 -7.62
N LEU A 14 -5.67 -23.11 -7.68
CA LEU A 14 -5.12 -22.25 -6.63
C LEU A 14 -5.89 -20.94 -6.55
N MET A 15 -6.27 -20.35 -7.68
CA MET A 15 -7.08 -19.14 -7.71
C MET A 15 -8.42 -19.34 -6.97
N GLN A 16 -9.10 -20.46 -7.19
CA GLN A 16 -10.33 -20.76 -6.46
C GLN A 16 -10.06 -20.92 -4.95
N GLU A 17 -9.02 -21.65 -4.57
CA GLU A 17 -8.62 -21.81 -3.17
C GLU A 17 -8.28 -20.45 -2.51
N VAL A 18 -7.58 -19.54 -3.23
CA VAL A 18 -7.31 -18.16 -2.78
C VAL A 18 -8.63 -17.41 -2.54
N ARG A 19 -9.54 -17.39 -3.51
CA ARG A 19 -10.82 -16.67 -3.39
C ARG A 19 -11.68 -17.21 -2.24
N ASP A 20 -11.65 -18.53 -2.01
CA ASP A 20 -12.37 -19.20 -0.91
C ASP A 20 -11.88 -18.78 0.48
N HIS A 21 -10.66 -18.28 0.61
CA HIS A 21 -10.15 -17.70 1.87
C HIS A 21 -10.80 -16.36 2.21
N PHE A 22 -11.21 -15.58 1.22
CA PHE A 22 -11.63 -14.19 1.42
C PHE A 22 -13.14 -14.03 1.58
N LEU A 23 -13.53 -13.02 2.35
CA LEU A 23 -14.89 -12.54 2.44
C LEU A 23 -15.13 -11.48 1.35
N TYR A 24 -16.33 -11.51 0.78
CA TYR A 24 -16.82 -10.45 -0.11
C TYR A 24 -15.95 -10.20 -1.35
N VAL A 25 -15.41 -11.24 -1.98
CA VAL A 25 -14.67 -11.07 -3.24
C VAL A 25 -15.62 -10.76 -4.39
N ASP A 26 -16.63 -11.65 -4.61
CA ASP A 26 -17.58 -11.54 -5.71
C ASP A 26 -18.88 -10.82 -5.35
N TRP A 27 -19.15 -10.68 -4.08
CA TRP A 27 -20.44 -10.23 -3.57
C TRP A 27 -20.28 -9.50 -2.24
N ASP A 28 -21.11 -8.49 -2.00
CA ASP A 28 -21.26 -7.89 -0.67
C ASP A 28 -22.75 -7.56 -0.40
N PRO A 29 -23.16 -7.45 0.89
CA PRO A 29 -24.58 -7.30 1.26
C PRO A 29 -25.21 -5.98 0.82
N TYR A 30 -24.43 -5.00 0.35
CA TYR A 30 -24.91 -3.68 -0.04
C TYR A 30 -24.94 -3.49 -1.56
N SER A 31 -23.96 -4.08 -2.27
CA SER A 31 -23.82 -3.92 -3.73
C SER A 31 -24.29 -5.15 -4.50
N GLY A 32 -24.51 -6.29 -3.84
CA GLY A 32 -24.77 -7.56 -4.52
C GLY A 32 -23.52 -8.10 -5.21
N ASN A 33 -23.69 -8.79 -6.34
CA ASN A 33 -22.58 -9.30 -7.15
C ASN A 33 -21.78 -8.17 -7.78
N ARG A 34 -20.46 -8.29 -7.73
CA ARG A 34 -19.58 -7.27 -8.31
C ARG A 34 -18.17 -7.80 -8.58
N ILE A 35 -17.50 -7.23 -9.54
CA ILE A 35 -16.04 -7.30 -9.69
C ILE A 35 -15.43 -6.19 -8.85
N PHE A 36 -14.47 -6.53 -7.97
CA PHE A 36 -13.89 -5.59 -7.01
C PHE A 36 -12.49 -5.14 -7.44
N PHE A 37 -12.39 -3.91 -7.97
CA PHE A 37 -11.16 -3.26 -8.37
C PHE A 37 -10.89 -1.96 -7.57
N ASP A 38 -11.13 -1.99 -6.25
CA ASP A 38 -10.87 -0.85 -5.34
C ASP A 38 -10.04 -1.26 -4.12
N ALA A 39 -9.10 -2.21 -4.30
CA ALA A 39 -8.25 -2.72 -3.23
C ALA A 39 -7.34 -1.65 -2.60
N ALA A 40 -6.97 -0.60 -3.34
CA ALA A 40 -6.19 0.53 -2.81
C ALA A 40 -6.93 1.35 -1.74
N SER A 41 -8.26 1.31 -1.71
CA SER A 41 -9.10 1.89 -0.64
C SER A 41 -9.26 0.94 0.55
N GLY A 42 -8.98 -0.35 0.36
CA GLY A 42 -9.01 -1.41 1.36
C GLY A 42 -9.26 -2.77 0.73
N ALA A 43 -8.38 -3.74 0.98
CA ALA A 43 -8.49 -5.10 0.44
C ALA A 43 -9.62 -5.90 1.11
N CYS A 44 -10.14 -6.91 0.43
CA CYS A 44 -10.96 -7.96 1.05
C CYS A 44 -10.13 -8.70 2.12
N ARG A 45 -10.80 -9.31 3.07
CA ARG A 45 -10.15 -9.92 4.24
C ARG A 45 -10.33 -11.43 4.24
N PRO A 46 -9.28 -12.19 4.57
CA PRO A 46 -9.45 -13.63 4.83
C PRO A 46 -10.42 -13.87 6.00
N LYS A 47 -11.23 -14.89 5.89
CA LYS A 47 -12.19 -15.32 6.93
C LYS A 47 -11.52 -15.48 8.29
N ARG A 48 -10.34 -16.15 8.30
CA ARG A 48 -9.53 -16.38 9.50
C ARG A 48 -9.06 -15.12 10.21
N VAL A 49 -8.83 -14.03 9.47
CA VAL A 49 -8.45 -12.72 10.06
C VAL A 49 -9.60 -12.17 10.90
N ILE A 50 -10.82 -12.27 10.39
CA ILE A 50 -12.01 -11.80 11.11
C ILE A 50 -12.34 -12.72 12.29
N GLU A 51 -12.23 -14.05 12.12
CA GLU A 51 -12.42 -15.03 13.18
C GLU A 51 -11.45 -14.80 14.35
N ALA A 52 -10.15 -14.64 14.05
CA ALA A 52 -9.12 -14.37 15.05
C ALA A 52 -9.39 -13.08 15.81
N MET A 53 -9.69 -11.99 15.11
CA MET A 53 -10.04 -10.72 15.75
C MET A 53 -11.27 -10.84 16.64
N ALA A 54 -12.35 -11.49 16.15
CA ALA A 54 -13.60 -11.63 16.89
C ALA A 54 -13.42 -12.44 18.17
N LEU A 55 -12.66 -13.56 18.08
CA LEU A 55 -12.37 -14.40 19.22
C LEU A 55 -11.67 -13.62 20.34
N GLU A 56 -10.60 -12.92 20.01
CA GLU A 56 -9.82 -12.17 20.99
C GLU A 56 -10.56 -10.93 21.52
N THR A 57 -11.43 -10.32 20.71
CA THR A 57 -12.27 -9.19 21.17
C THR A 57 -13.28 -9.60 22.22
N CYS A 58 -13.67 -10.88 22.29
CA CYS A 58 -14.58 -11.39 23.31
C CYS A 58 -13.95 -11.51 24.70
N LEU A 59 -12.62 -11.45 24.80
CA LEU A 59 -11.92 -11.57 26.08
C LEU A 59 -11.82 -10.18 26.77
N PRO A 60 -12.29 -10.04 28.02
CA PRO A 60 -12.22 -8.79 28.76
C PRO A 60 -10.86 -8.55 29.41
N ASP A 61 -9.94 -9.49 29.26
CA ASP A 61 -8.66 -9.48 29.96
C ASP A 61 -7.69 -8.47 29.37
N GLN A 62 -6.90 -7.86 30.26
CA GLN A 62 -5.83 -6.96 29.89
C GLN A 62 -4.47 -7.52 30.27
N GLN A 63 -3.44 -7.17 29.49
CA GLN A 63 -2.07 -7.59 29.74
C GLN A 63 -1.59 -7.19 31.15
N GLY A 64 -0.67 -7.97 31.69
CA GLY A 64 -0.02 -7.66 32.97
C GLY A 64 -0.81 -8.03 34.23
N ARG A 65 -1.89 -8.83 34.12
CA ARG A 65 -2.61 -9.41 35.26
C ARG A 65 -2.16 -10.85 35.51
N ALA A 66 -2.39 -11.34 36.76
CA ALA A 66 -1.95 -12.66 37.18
C ALA A 66 -3.00 -13.77 36.91
N ASN A 67 -3.69 -13.70 35.76
CA ASN A 67 -4.67 -14.69 35.35
C ASN A 67 -4.36 -15.31 33.99
N PRO A 68 -4.96 -16.43 33.59
CA PRO A 68 -4.69 -17.10 32.31
C PRO A 68 -5.00 -16.25 31.09
N GLY A 69 -6.12 -15.48 31.07
CA GLY A 69 -6.51 -14.63 29.94
C GLY A 69 -5.51 -13.50 29.70
N SER A 70 -5.00 -12.87 30.79
CA SER A 70 -3.94 -11.85 30.65
C SER A 70 -2.62 -12.41 30.13
N ARG A 71 -2.25 -13.65 30.49
CA ARG A 71 -1.06 -14.31 29.92
C ARG A 71 -1.26 -14.61 28.45
N HIS A 72 -2.43 -15.11 28.07
CA HIS A 72 -2.82 -15.32 26.67
C HIS A 72 -2.71 -14.01 25.84
N ALA A 73 -3.24 -12.90 26.34
CA ALA A 73 -3.15 -11.59 25.68
C ALA A 73 -1.69 -11.15 25.44
N VAL A 74 -0.78 -11.42 26.40
CA VAL A 74 0.66 -11.17 26.24
C VAL A 74 1.25 -12.06 25.15
N GLU A 75 0.94 -13.36 25.14
CA GLU A 75 1.44 -14.33 24.16
C GLU A 75 0.98 -13.96 22.73
N ILE A 76 -0.28 -13.61 22.55
CA ILE A 76 -0.84 -13.16 21.27
C ILE A 76 -0.17 -11.88 20.78
N THR A 77 0.05 -10.92 21.67
CA THR A 77 0.75 -9.69 21.32
C THR A 77 2.20 -9.96 20.91
N ALA A 78 2.92 -10.81 21.67
CA ALA A 78 4.29 -11.18 21.34
C ALA A 78 4.39 -11.90 19.99
N LYS A 79 3.48 -12.86 19.74
CA LYS A 79 3.39 -13.53 18.42
C LYS A 79 3.10 -12.56 17.29
N GLY A 80 2.17 -11.63 17.48
CA GLY A 80 1.86 -10.64 16.45
C GLY A 80 3.02 -9.70 16.13
N ILE A 81 3.84 -9.34 17.14
CA ILE A 81 5.07 -8.57 16.94
C ILE A 81 6.11 -9.41 16.16
N GLU A 82 6.28 -10.68 16.50
CA GLU A 82 7.15 -11.60 15.76
C GLU A 82 6.70 -11.73 14.30
N ASP A 83 5.41 -11.92 14.05
CA ASP A 83 4.86 -12.02 12.71
C ASP A 83 4.98 -10.69 11.91
N LEU A 84 4.95 -9.52 12.58
CA LEU A 84 5.28 -8.24 11.96
C LEU A 84 6.76 -8.20 11.53
N MET A 85 7.69 -8.62 12.39
CA MET A 85 9.11 -8.68 12.06
C MET A 85 9.36 -9.64 10.87
N ILE A 86 8.70 -10.80 10.86
CA ILE A 86 8.72 -11.74 9.72
C ILE A 86 8.24 -11.06 8.44
N PHE A 87 7.11 -10.37 8.48
CA PHE A 87 6.55 -9.68 7.31
C PHE A 87 7.48 -8.57 6.80
N PHE A 88 8.04 -7.76 7.70
CA PHE A 88 9.01 -6.73 7.35
C PHE A 88 10.36 -7.28 6.86
N GLY A 89 10.66 -8.55 7.10
CA GLY A 89 12.00 -9.12 6.87
C GLY A 89 13.05 -8.54 7.81
N ALA A 90 12.62 -8.15 9.02
CA ALA A 90 13.47 -7.49 9.99
C ALA A 90 14.15 -8.50 10.91
N THR A 91 15.46 -8.36 11.11
CA THR A 91 16.27 -9.12 12.09
C THR A 91 16.60 -8.28 13.34
N SER A 92 16.36 -6.97 13.26
CA SER A 92 16.62 -6.00 14.33
C SER A 92 15.56 -4.88 14.30
N GLY A 93 15.66 -3.94 15.24
CA GLY A 93 14.74 -2.81 15.32
C GLY A 93 13.45 -3.10 16.12
N HIS A 94 12.45 -2.24 15.98
CA HIS A 94 11.28 -2.23 16.85
C HIS A 94 9.99 -1.98 16.06
N ILE A 95 8.90 -2.52 16.55
CA ILE A 95 7.56 -2.24 15.99
C ILE A 95 6.96 -1.00 16.66
N ILE A 96 6.51 -0.06 15.84
CA ILE A 96 5.73 1.11 16.26
C ILE A 96 4.25 0.83 15.98
N PRO A 97 3.44 0.54 17.02
CA PRO A 97 1.99 0.40 16.84
C PRO A 97 1.30 1.76 16.84
N GLY A 98 0.19 1.85 16.14
CA GLY A 98 -0.67 3.04 16.12
C GLY A 98 -2.09 2.71 15.69
N TRP A 99 -3.03 3.64 15.88
CA TRP A 99 -4.44 3.48 15.49
C TRP A 99 -4.64 3.54 13.97
N SER A 100 -3.65 3.99 13.25
CA SER A 100 -3.59 3.99 11.78
C SER A 100 -2.15 4.19 11.33
N SER A 101 -1.86 3.91 10.06
CA SER A 101 -0.58 4.29 9.45
C SER A 101 -0.32 5.80 9.53
N SER A 102 -1.35 6.63 9.36
CA SER A 102 -1.22 8.09 9.52
C SER A 102 -0.75 8.46 10.94
N HIS A 103 -1.29 7.83 11.99
CA HIS A 103 -0.84 8.05 13.36
C HIS A 103 0.64 7.65 13.54
N VAL A 104 1.07 6.53 12.97
CA VAL A 104 2.48 6.10 13.00
C VAL A 104 3.37 7.11 12.27
N ILE A 105 2.99 7.55 11.06
CA ILE A 105 3.70 8.55 10.26
C ILE A 105 3.86 9.87 11.03
N TYR A 106 2.78 10.38 11.63
CA TYR A 106 2.82 11.61 12.43
C TYR A 106 3.78 11.49 13.61
N ARG A 107 3.77 10.37 14.33
CA ARG A 107 4.66 10.13 15.47
C ARG A 107 6.13 10.08 15.04
N ILE A 108 6.45 9.34 13.98
CA ILE A 108 7.82 9.25 13.46
C ILE A 108 8.30 10.63 13.00
N THR A 109 7.50 11.32 12.18
CA THR A 109 7.84 12.65 11.63
C THR A 109 8.07 13.65 12.76
N ASN A 110 7.15 13.75 13.74
CA ASN A 110 7.32 14.62 14.90
C ASN A 110 8.61 14.31 15.67
N THR A 111 8.86 13.03 15.95
CA THR A 111 10.03 12.59 16.72
C THR A 111 11.34 12.97 16.03
N VAL A 112 11.45 12.74 14.73
CA VAL A 112 12.68 13.07 13.99
C VAL A 112 12.86 14.58 13.89
N LEU A 113 11.82 15.33 13.53
CA LEU A 113 11.93 16.77 13.31
C LEU A 113 12.18 17.54 14.64
N ALA A 114 11.66 17.05 15.73
CA ALA A 114 11.92 17.61 17.08
C ALA A 114 13.33 17.33 17.58
N SER A 115 13.92 16.17 17.21
CA SER A 115 15.14 15.67 17.81
C SER A 115 16.39 15.92 16.96
N ILE A 116 16.25 15.93 15.64
CA ILE A 116 17.40 15.94 14.72
C ILE A 116 17.70 17.35 14.22
N PRO A 117 18.92 17.85 14.43
CA PRO A 117 19.35 19.14 13.87
C PRO A 117 19.30 19.14 12.34
N GLY A 118 18.93 20.28 11.79
CA GLY A 118 18.87 20.48 10.35
C GLY A 118 17.87 21.57 9.98
N THR A 119 17.99 22.10 8.78
CA THR A 119 17.18 23.24 8.33
C THR A 119 16.09 22.86 7.36
N ASN A 120 16.14 21.65 6.81
CA ASN A 120 15.17 21.22 5.81
C ASN A 120 14.81 19.74 5.89
N VAL A 121 13.68 19.42 5.29
CA VAL A 121 13.11 18.10 5.14
C VAL A 121 12.66 17.89 3.70
N VAL A 122 12.71 16.66 3.20
CA VAL A 122 12.40 16.36 1.80
C VAL A 122 11.22 15.37 1.72
N THR A 123 10.29 15.66 0.81
CA THR A 123 9.17 14.79 0.42
C THR A 123 9.01 14.77 -1.09
N THR A 124 8.07 13.97 -1.60
CA THR A 124 7.71 13.97 -3.01
C THR A 124 6.31 14.55 -3.25
N GLY A 125 6.04 15.04 -4.46
CA GLY A 125 4.72 15.50 -4.87
C GLY A 125 3.69 14.38 -4.98
N LEU A 126 4.13 13.12 -4.97
CA LEU A 126 3.27 11.93 -5.02
C LEU A 126 3.08 11.24 -3.66
N ASP A 127 3.65 11.80 -2.58
CA ASP A 127 3.41 11.27 -1.23
C ASP A 127 1.96 11.44 -0.82
N HIS A 128 1.46 10.42 -0.11
CA HIS A 128 0.09 10.44 0.42
C HIS A 128 -0.13 11.61 1.38
N ALA A 129 -1.37 12.10 1.44
CA ALA A 129 -1.76 13.25 2.28
C ALA A 129 -1.32 13.13 3.76
N SER A 130 -1.25 11.92 4.31
CA SER A 130 -0.75 11.70 5.68
C SER A 130 0.73 12.05 5.84
N VAL A 131 1.58 11.72 4.88
CA VAL A 131 3.01 12.10 4.87
C VAL A 131 3.15 13.60 4.67
N ARG A 132 2.51 14.14 3.62
CA ARG A 132 2.55 15.56 3.28
C ARG A 132 2.10 16.44 4.44
N SER A 133 0.95 16.10 5.04
CA SER A 133 0.40 16.89 6.16
C SER A 133 1.27 16.78 7.41
N ALA A 134 1.83 15.60 7.73
CA ALA A 134 2.71 15.45 8.88
C ALA A 134 4.01 16.27 8.69
N VAL A 135 4.64 16.16 7.51
CA VAL A 135 5.88 16.88 7.22
C VAL A 135 5.65 18.39 7.23
N SER A 136 4.63 18.89 6.51
CA SER A 136 4.32 20.32 6.46
C SER A 136 4.08 20.92 7.84
N GLN A 137 3.23 20.26 8.68
CA GLN A 137 2.90 20.77 10.02
C GLN A 137 4.12 20.78 10.94
N PHE A 138 4.88 19.70 11.00
CA PHE A 138 6.03 19.63 11.90
C PHE A 138 7.24 20.39 11.38
N ALA A 139 7.43 20.52 10.06
CA ALA A 139 8.44 21.42 9.51
C ALA A 139 8.17 22.87 9.91
N ALA A 140 6.93 23.34 9.76
CA ALA A 140 6.53 24.66 10.20
C ALA A 140 6.70 24.83 11.74
N MET A 141 6.31 23.84 12.53
CA MET A 141 6.43 23.86 14.00
C MET A 141 7.87 23.98 14.49
N TYR A 142 8.81 23.32 13.80
CA TYR A 142 10.23 23.27 14.17
C TYR A 142 11.11 24.22 13.32
N GLY A 143 10.51 25.12 12.53
CA GLY A 143 11.23 26.12 11.75
C GLY A 143 12.11 25.51 10.64
N LYS A 144 11.68 24.42 10.02
CA LYS A 144 12.40 23.75 8.95
C LYS A 144 11.72 24.00 7.60
N GLU A 145 12.54 24.11 6.54
CA GLU A 145 12.06 24.23 5.16
C GLU A 145 11.54 22.88 4.67
N GLU A 146 10.34 22.83 4.11
CA GLU A 146 9.86 21.67 3.36
C GLU A 146 10.27 21.80 1.90
N ARG A 147 11.00 20.81 1.40
CA ARG A 147 11.40 20.68 -0.01
C ARG A 147 10.66 19.54 -0.66
N ILE A 148 10.00 19.83 -1.78
CA ILE A 148 9.20 18.87 -2.50
C ILE A 148 9.91 18.47 -3.78
N ALA A 149 10.13 17.17 -3.99
CA ALA A 149 10.51 16.60 -5.27
C ALA A 149 9.26 16.49 -6.15
N GLU A 150 9.10 17.41 -7.09
CA GLU A 150 7.92 17.51 -7.93
C GLU A 150 7.89 16.41 -9.00
N PRO A 151 6.72 15.81 -9.30
CA PRO A 151 6.60 14.86 -10.38
C PRO A 151 6.72 15.54 -11.74
N ASP A 152 7.30 14.84 -12.69
CA ASP A 152 7.16 15.18 -14.09
C ASP A 152 5.72 14.95 -14.54
N ARG A 153 5.10 15.94 -15.20
CA ARG A 153 3.68 15.90 -15.55
C ARG A 153 3.36 15.00 -16.74
N GLU A 154 4.34 14.76 -17.62
CA GLU A 154 4.14 13.91 -18.80
C GLU A 154 4.20 12.44 -18.40
N THR A 155 5.18 12.09 -17.56
CA THR A 155 5.36 10.72 -17.07
C THR A 155 4.56 10.43 -15.82
N ALA A 156 4.04 11.45 -15.12
CA ALA A 156 3.38 11.37 -13.82
C ALA A 156 4.22 10.60 -12.76
N SER A 157 5.54 10.78 -12.80
CA SER A 157 6.56 10.04 -12.05
C SER A 157 7.54 11.01 -11.37
N VAL A 158 8.23 10.58 -10.31
CA VAL A 158 9.31 11.33 -9.67
C VAL A 158 10.63 10.57 -9.83
N ALA A 159 11.53 11.09 -10.64
CA ALA A 159 12.85 10.50 -10.83
C ALA A 159 13.67 10.50 -9.53
N VAL A 160 14.48 9.46 -9.33
CA VAL A 160 15.39 9.35 -8.18
C VAL A 160 16.24 10.63 -8.05
N GLN A 161 16.80 11.13 -9.17
CA GLN A 161 17.64 12.33 -9.15
C GLN A 161 16.88 13.57 -8.67
N THR A 162 15.61 13.73 -9.02
CA THR A 162 14.78 14.86 -8.55
C THR A 162 14.64 14.86 -7.02
N ILE A 163 14.59 13.68 -6.38
CA ILE A 163 14.59 13.55 -4.92
C ILE A 163 15.97 13.92 -4.37
N LEU A 164 17.03 13.38 -4.94
CA LEU A 164 18.41 13.60 -4.49
C LEU A 164 18.83 15.08 -4.58
N ASP A 165 18.40 15.79 -5.61
CA ASP A 165 18.68 17.24 -5.83
C ASP A 165 18.08 18.12 -4.72
N LYS A 166 17.10 17.64 -3.96
CA LYS A 166 16.51 18.34 -2.81
C LYS A 166 17.28 18.12 -1.49
N ILE A 167 18.19 17.13 -1.46
CA ILE A 167 18.93 16.74 -0.26
C ILE A 167 20.27 17.47 -0.21
N ASP A 168 20.60 18.03 0.95
CA ASP A 168 21.89 18.60 1.25
C ASP A 168 22.40 18.17 2.63
N ARG A 169 23.58 18.70 3.05
CA ARG A 169 24.18 18.41 4.36
C ARG A 169 23.34 18.85 5.56
N HIS A 170 22.35 19.70 5.36
CA HIS A 170 21.46 20.23 6.39
C HIS A 170 20.08 19.54 6.40
N THR A 171 19.84 18.61 5.48
CA THR A 171 18.61 17.82 5.45
C THR A 171 18.58 16.86 6.65
N CYS A 172 17.52 16.90 7.45
CA CYS A 172 17.40 16.04 8.64
C CYS A 172 16.45 14.86 8.43
N PHE A 173 15.54 14.94 7.47
CA PHE A 173 14.54 13.92 7.22
C PHE A 173 14.19 13.83 5.74
N LEU A 174 14.02 12.59 5.26
CA LEU A 174 13.46 12.25 3.96
C LEU A 174 12.27 11.31 4.18
N ALA A 175 11.11 11.66 3.65
CA ALA A 175 9.95 10.77 3.59
C ALA A 175 9.59 10.50 2.13
N VAL A 176 9.41 9.21 1.76
CA VAL A 176 9.11 8.81 0.38
C VAL A 176 8.08 7.70 0.38
N ILE A 177 7.08 7.81 -0.49
CA ILE A 177 6.14 6.74 -0.78
C ILE A 177 6.82 5.62 -1.57
N HIS A 178 6.51 4.36 -1.25
CA HIS A 178 7.06 3.22 -2.00
C HIS A 178 6.27 2.90 -3.27
N THR A 179 4.94 3.12 -3.24
CA THR A 179 4.07 3.02 -4.43
C THR A 179 3.05 4.15 -4.42
N SER A 180 2.98 4.88 -5.52
CA SER A 180 1.98 5.92 -5.72
C SER A 180 0.57 5.33 -5.66
N ASN A 181 -0.30 5.90 -4.83
CA ASN A 181 -1.70 5.51 -4.74
C ASN A 181 -2.59 6.12 -5.84
N VAL A 182 -1.99 6.84 -6.78
CA VAL A 182 -2.64 7.41 -7.98
C VAL A 182 -2.19 6.70 -9.24
N THR A 183 -0.87 6.64 -9.49
CA THR A 183 -0.30 6.10 -10.73
C THR A 183 0.07 4.63 -10.64
N GLY A 184 0.24 4.08 -9.42
CA GLY A 184 0.73 2.72 -9.20
C GLY A 184 2.24 2.57 -9.40
N GLU A 185 2.98 3.64 -9.70
CA GLU A 185 4.43 3.61 -9.83
C GLU A 185 5.08 3.09 -8.55
N VAL A 186 6.01 2.16 -8.69
CA VAL A 186 6.85 1.64 -7.63
C VAL A 186 8.18 2.36 -7.64
N PHE A 187 8.44 3.13 -6.59
CA PHE A 187 9.70 3.87 -6.41
C PHE A 187 10.85 2.92 -6.08
N ASP A 188 12.02 3.19 -6.66
CA ASP A 188 13.26 2.48 -6.30
C ASP A 188 13.81 3.01 -4.97
N VAL A 189 13.12 2.67 -3.89
CA VAL A 189 13.47 3.15 -2.55
C VAL A 189 14.84 2.68 -2.08
N ARG A 190 15.33 1.52 -2.57
CA ARG A 190 16.69 1.04 -2.28
C ARG A 190 17.75 1.99 -2.83
N THR A 191 17.61 2.35 -4.10
CA THR A 191 18.51 3.33 -4.73
C THR A 191 18.38 4.69 -4.07
N ILE A 192 17.16 5.17 -3.79
CA ILE A 192 16.93 6.45 -3.11
C ILE A 192 17.64 6.47 -1.75
N VAL A 193 17.46 5.47 -0.91
CA VAL A 193 18.07 5.37 0.42
C VAL A 193 19.60 5.34 0.31
N ARG A 194 20.13 4.49 -0.56
CA ARG A 194 21.57 4.33 -0.77
C ARG A 194 22.25 5.62 -1.24
N GLU A 195 21.68 6.27 -2.26
CA GLU A 195 22.25 7.49 -2.83
C GLU A 195 22.03 8.70 -1.91
N ALA A 196 20.89 8.81 -1.25
CA ALA A 196 20.63 9.87 -0.27
C ALA A 196 21.66 9.85 0.89
N ARG A 197 22.04 8.65 1.36
CA ARG A 197 23.05 8.50 2.40
C ARG A 197 24.49 8.80 1.94
N LYS A 198 24.78 8.79 0.66
CA LYS A 198 26.07 9.31 0.15
C LYS A 198 26.14 10.84 0.29
N ILE A 199 25.02 11.54 0.17
CA ILE A 199 24.95 13.01 0.35
C ILE A 199 24.93 13.35 1.85
N LYS A 200 24.13 12.62 2.65
CA LYS A 200 23.95 12.84 4.08
C LYS A 200 23.92 11.47 4.82
N PRO A 201 25.08 10.98 5.33
CA PRO A 201 25.21 9.62 5.91
C PRO A 201 24.29 9.36 7.10
N ASP A 202 24.02 10.35 7.92
CA ASP A 202 23.16 10.27 9.11
C ASP A 202 21.71 10.72 8.87
N LEU A 203 21.30 10.92 7.60
CA LEU A 203 19.94 11.25 7.23
C LEU A 203 18.94 10.22 7.80
N TYR A 204 17.85 10.71 8.42
CA TYR A 204 16.72 9.87 8.80
C TYR A 204 15.76 9.70 7.62
N ILE A 205 15.39 8.47 7.32
CA ILE A 205 14.59 8.13 6.14
C ILE A 205 13.42 7.27 6.54
N MET A 206 12.21 7.70 6.18
CA MET A 206 10.96 6.96 6.34
C MET A 206 10.38 6.59 4.98
N ILE A 207 10.00 5.33 4.82
CA ILE A 207 9.29 4.84 3.64
C ILE A 207 7.82 4.60 4.00
N ASP A 208 6.91 5.25 3.27
CA ASP A 208 5.49 4.94 3.31
C ASP A 208 5.21 3.74 2.38
N GLY A 209 5.18 2.55 2.96
CA GLY A 209 4.94 1.30 2.28
C GLY A 209 3.47 0.87 2.23
N VAL A 210 2.55 1.72 2.65
CA VAL A 210 1.13 1.40 2.80
C VAL A 210 0.49 0.90 1.51
N GLN A 211 0.90 1.41 0.36
CA GLN A 211 0.35 0.97 -0.92
C GLN A 211 1.19 -0.12 -1.59
N TYR A 212 2.48 -0.24 -1.27
CA TYR A 212 3.37 -1.27 -1.81
C TYR A 212 3.17 -2.64 -1.15
N SER A 213 3.09 -2.66 0.17
CA SER A 213 3.14 -3.87 0.98
C SER A 213 2.05 -4.92 0.71
N PRO A 214 0.86 -4.61 0.14
CA PRO A 214 -0.11 -5.63 -0.27
C PRO A 214 0.30 -6.45 -1.50
N SER A 215 1.21 -5.93 -2.32
CA SER A 215 1.56 -6.50 -3.63
C SER A 215 3.06 -6.70 -3.86
N GLY A 216 3.90 -6.21 -2.96
CA GLY A 216 5.35 -6.31 -3.06
C GLY A 216 5.99 -6.85 -1.79
N LEU A 217 7.09 -7.58 -1.96
CA LEU A 217 7.88 -8.09 -0.83
C LEU A 217 8.54 -6.93 -0.09
N VAL A 218 8.22 -6.80 1.19
CA VAL A 218 8.91 -5.86 2.09
C VAL A 218 10.14 -6.55 2.66
N ASP A 219 11.28 -5.86 2.57
CA ASP A 219 12.54 -6.27 3.18
C ASP A 219 13.24 -5.01 3.70
N VAL A 220 13.06 -4.72 4.98
CA VAL A 220 13.57 -3.49 5.59
C VAL A 220 15.09 -3.48 5.76
N GLU A 221 15.70 -4.67 5.87
CA GLU A 221 17.16 -4.81 5.94
C GLU A 221 17.81 -4.40 4.61
N ASP A 222 17.24 -4.87 3.50
CA ASP A 222 17.73 -4.57 2.15
C ASP A 222 17.41 -3.11 1.74
N ILE A 223 16.26 -2.57 2.15
CA ILE A 223 15.92 -1.15 1.93
C ILE A 223 16.85 -0.24 2.73
N GLY A 224 17.16 -0.58 3.97
CA GLY A 224 18.04 0.15 4.84
C GLY A 224 17.53 1.51 5.33
N ALA A 225 16.22 1.80 5.27
CA ALA A 225 15.60 2.99 5.82
C ALA A 225 15.48 2.92 7.35
N ASP A 226 15.25 4.07 8.00
CA ASP A 226 15.04 4.11 9.45
C ASP A 226 13.63 3.72 9.87
N ALA A 227 12.66 3.95 9.01
CA ALA A 227 11.29 3.51 9.23
C ALA A 227 10.63 3.02 7.94
N TYR A 228 9.76 2.02 8.11
CA TYR A 228 8.87 1.53 7.07
C TYR A 228 7.47 1.36 7.64
N VAL A 229 6.46 1.99 7.03
CA VAL A 229 5.09 2.03 7.58
C VAL A 229 4.12 1.25 6.69
N ILE A 230 3.23 0.48 7.32
CA ILE A 230 2.17 -0.27 6.64
C ILE A 230 0.79 -0.02 7.26
N ALA A 231 -0.26 -0.27 6.47
CA ALA A 231 -1.64 -0.26 6.92
C ALA A 231 -2.26 -1.67 6.79
N PRO A 232 -2.52 -2.36 7.91
CA PRO A 232 -3.05 -3.73 7.85
C PRO A 232 -4.27 -3.90 6.97
N TYR A 233 -5.21 -2.94 6.96
CA TYR A 233 -6.45 -3.03 6.18
C TYR A 233 -6.24 -3.07 4.66
N LYS A 234 -5.08 -2.66 4.15
CA LYS A 234 -4.68 -2.84 2.75
C LYS A 234 -3.95 -4.16 2.52
N ASN A 235 -3.32 -4.69 3.58
CA ASN A 235 -2.62 -5.98 3.62
C ASN A 235 -3.53 -7.11 4.15
N TYR A 236 -4.78 -7.15 3.70
CA TYR A 236 -5.76 -8.20 4.06
C TYR A 236 -6.15 -8.24 5.53
N GLY A 237 -5.60 -7.38 6.38
CA GLY A 237 -5.86 -7.24 7.80
C GLY A 237 -7.03 -6.31 8.12
N VAL A 238 -7.12 -5.89 9.36
CA VAL A 238 -8.23 -5.08 9.89
C VAL A 238 -7.95 -3.59 9.87
N LYS A 239 -8.99 -2.77 9.98
CA LYS A 239 -8.92 -1.33 10.25
C LYS A 239 -8.72 -1.06 11.74
N GLY A 240 -8.36 0.18 12.09
CA GLY A 240 -8.19 0.62 13.49
C GLY A 240 -6.79 0.38 14.04
N CYS A 241 -5.86 -0.09 13.22
CA CYS A 241 -4.44 -0.21 13.56
C CYS A 241 -3.55 0.16 12.37
N GLY A 242 -2.31 0.52 12.67
CA GLY A 242 -1.21 0.73 11.72
C GLY A 242 0.09 0.31 12.39
N TYR A 243 1.04 -0.15 11.61
CA TYR A 243 2.34 -0.59 12.12
C TYR A 243 3.48 0.04 11.34
N GLY A 244 4.54 0.39 12.06
CA GLY A 244 5.82 0.78 11.49
C GLY A 244 6.93 -0.11 12.04
N HIS A 245 7.90 -0.47 11.20
CA HIS A 245 9.21 -0.90 11.64
C HIS A 245 10.08 0.33 11.85
N ALA A 246 10.84 0.37 12.92
CA ALA A 246 11.83 1.40 13.23
C ALA A 246 13.19 0.80 13.46
N SER A 247 14.24 1.37 12.86
CA SER A 247 15.63 1.06 13.20
C SER A 247 15.93 1.37 14.66
N ASP A 248 16.95 0.72 15.24
CA ASP A 248 17.35 0.95 16.64
C ASP A 248 17.68 2.42 16.92
N ARG A 249 18.32 3.12 15.95
CA ARG A 249 18.65 4.53 16.13
C ARG A 249 17.42 5.43 16.15
N LEU A 250 16.38 5.12 15.35
CA LEU A 250 15.13 5.85 15.37
C LEU A 250 14.34 5.54 16.64
N ALA A 251 14.26 4.29 17.02
CA ALA A 251 13.50 3.84 18.17
C ALA A 251 13.96 4.48 19.49
N ARG A 252 15.24 4.86 19.59
CA ARG A 252 15.86 5.49 20.78
C ARG A 252 15.72 7.01 20.81
N LEU A 253 15.25 7.65 19.74
CA LEU A 253 15.01 9.11 19.78
C LEU A 253 13.96 9.45 20.84
N PRO A 254 14.06 10.63 21.48
CA PRO A 254 13.05 11.11 22.41
C PRO A 254 11.69 11.17 21.76
N HIS A 255 10.74 10.37 22.25
CA HIS A 255 9.38 10.27 21.71
C HIS A 255 8.36 10.11 22.81
N TRP A 256 7.09 10.24 22.47
CA TRP A 256 6.00 10.03 23.42
C TRP A 256 5.90 8.55 23.80
N LYS A 257 6.05 8.29 25.10
CA LYS A 257 5.93 6.98 25.71
C LYS A 257 5.50 7.11 27.17
N TYR A 258 5.03 6.05 27.76
CA TYR A 258 4.88 6.01 29.22
C TYR A 258 6.25 6.08 29.89
N THR A 259 6.38 6.90 30.93
CA THR A 259 7.66 7.18 31.60
C THR A 259 8.35 5.95 32.19
N PHE A 260 7.59 4.92 32.53
CA PHE A 260 8.08 3.65 33.08
C PHE A 260 8.45 2.60 32.00
N LYS A 261 8.16 2.87 30.70
CA LYS A 261 8.50 1.97 29.59
C LYS A 261 9.92 2.20 29.11
N PRO A 262 10.58 1.17 28.53
CA PRO A 262 11.90 1.31 27.90
C PRO A 262 11.94 2.42 26.84
N GLU A 263 13.14 2.93 26.54
CA GLU A 263 13.35 3.99 25.55
C GLU A 263 12.84 3.62 24.16
N THR A 264 12.94 2.36 23.78
CA THR A 264 12.53 1.86 22.47
C THR A 264 11.04 1.47 22.39
N ASN A 265 10.28 1.66 23.47
CA ASN A 265 8.87 1.29 23.48
C ASN A 265 8.00 2.45 22.95
N TRP A 266 7.36 2.23 21.82
CA TRP A 266 6.47 3.18 21.16
C TRP A 266 4.98 2.92 21.43
N ASP A 267 4.66 1.94 22.26
CA ASP A 267 3.27 1.64 22.59
C ASP A 267 2.70 2.67 23.58
N LEU A 268 1.64 3.36 23.16
CA LEU A 268 0.85 4.32 23.96
C LEU A 268 -0.53 3.76 24.33
N GLY A 269 -0.75 2.45 24.10
CA GLY A 269 -2.06 1.84 24.18
C GLY A 269 -2.88 2.02 22.91
N GLY A 270 -4.03 1.38 22.86
CA GLY A 270 -5.01 1.48 21.77
C GLY A 270 -4.82 0.49 20.61
N VAL A 271 -3.68 -0.17 20.50
CA VAL A 271 -3.53 -1.36 19.63
C VAL A 271 -3.48 -2.58 20.52
N GLU A 272 -4.60 -3.25 20.62
CA GLU A 272 -4.84 -4.33 21.55
C GLU A 272 -4.52 -5.71 20.92
N HIS A 273 -4.44 -6.75 21.75
CA HIS A 273 -4.06 -8.12 21.35
C HIS A 273 -4.89 -8.68 20.20
N GLN A 274 -6.19 -8.36 20.08
CA GLN A 274 -7.02 -8.78 18.94
C GLN A 274 -6.51 -8.27 17.58
N SER A 275 -5.87 -7.08 17.53
CA SER A 275 -5.27 -6.55 16.30
C SER A 275 -4.01 -7.33 15.90
N TYR A 276 -3.25 -7.79 16.89
CA TYR A 276 -2.08 -8.65 16.69
C TYR A 276 -2.50 -10.06 16.27
N ALA A 277 -3.56 -10.62 16.87
CA ALA A 277 -4.15 -11.90 16.44
C ALA A 277 -4.60 -11.85 14.97
N ALA A 278 -5.29 -10.78 14.59
CA ALA A 278 -5.71 -10.55 13.21
C ALA A 278 -4.51 -10.46 12.26
N TRP A 279 -3.41 -9.81 12.68
CA TRP A 279 -2.20 -9.73 11.88
C TRP A 279 -1.49 -11.09 11.75
N SER A 280 -1.39 -11.86 12.84
CA SER A 280 -0.86 -13.22 12.78
C SER A 280 -1.63 -14.10 11.79
N ALA A 281 -2.95 -13.96 11.73
CA ALA A 281 -3.78 -14.68 10.76
C ALA A 281 -3.50 -14.22 9.29
N VAL A 282 -3.10 -12.97 9.05
CA VAL A 282 -2.60 -12.52 7.73
C VAL A 282 -1.31 -13.25 7.37
N VAL A 283 -0.35 -13.31 8.29
CA VAL A 283 0.94 -13.99 8.04
C VAL A 283 0.72 -15.50 7.87
N ASP A 284 -0.20 -16.11 8.63
CA ASP A 284 -0.59 -17.52 8.46
C ASP A 284 -1.18 -17.80 7.07
N TYR A 285 -2.02 -16.88 6.54
CA TYR A 285 -2.52 -16.95 5.17
C TYR A 285 -1.37 -16.86 4.14
N LEU A 286 -0.43 -15.94 4.31
CA LEU A 286 0.73 -15.83 3.42
C LEU A 286 1.60 -17.09 3.49
N CYS A 287 1.81 -17.66 4.68
CA CYS A 287 2.51 -18.92 4.83
C CYS A 287 1.77 -20.09 4.15
N TRP A 288 0.43 -20.13 4.25
CA TRP A 288 -0.38 -21.11 3.53
C TRP A 288 -0.17 -20.98 2.02
N LEU A 289 -0.27 -19.76 1.47
CA LEU A 289 -0.05 -19.52 0.05
C LEU A 289 1.38 -19.87 -0.38
N GLY A 290 2.39 -19.54 0.43
CA GLY A 290 3.79 -19.87 0.14
C GLY A 290 4.08 -21.36 0.02
N ARG A 291 3.37 -22.21 0.79
CA ARG A 291 3.49 -23.68 0.70
C ARG A 291 3.05 -24.28 -0.63
N HIS A 292 2.28 -23.56 -1.45
CA HIS A 292 1.98 -24.00 -2.81
C HIS A 292 3.18 -23.89 -3.76
N PHE A 293 4.24 -23.17 -3.37
CA PHE A 293 5.39 -22.90 -4.22
C PHE A 293 6.71 -23.46 -3.69
N ILE A 294 6.85 -23.57 -2.35
CA ILE A 294 8.05 -24.11 -1.72
C ILE A 294 7.71 -25.01 -0.53
N GLU A 295 8.56 -26.01 -0.29
CA GLU A 295 8.55 -26.78 0.94
C GLU A 295 9.51 -26.14 1.97
N SER A 296 8.95 -25.53 3.02
CA SER A 296 9.72 -24.90 4.09
C SER A 296 8.95 -24.88 5.42
N ALA A 297 9.66 -24.98 6.52
CA ALA A 297 9.15 -24.69 7.86
C ALA A 297 9.39 -23.21 8.26
N ASP A 298 10.29 -22.51 7.57
CA ASP A 298 10.61 -21.12 7.81
C ASP A 298 9.50 -20.20 7.32
N ARG A 299 8.87 -19.48 8.25
CA ARG A 299 7.76 -18.58 7.96
C ARG A 299 8.17 -17.40 7.06
N ARG A 300 9.41 -16.87 7.23
CA ARG A 300 9.90 -15.79 6.34
C ARG A 300 10.06 -16.29 4.92
N ALA A 301 10.64 -17.47 4.72
CA ALA A 301 10.78 -18.07 3.39
C ALA A 301 9.42 -18.28 2.71
N LEU A 302 8.41 -18.73 3.47
CA LEU A 302 7.04 -18.89 2.98
C LEU A 302 6.40 -17.55 2.60
N VAL A 303 6.57 -16.51 3.42
CA VAL A 303 6.08 -15.16 3.10
C VAL A 303 6.78 -14.61 1.84
N VAL A 304 8.09 -14.80 1.70
CA VAL A 304 8.84 -14.41 0.49
C VAL A 304 8.28 -15.10 -0.75
N ALA A 305 8.07 -16.41 -0.68
CA ALA A 305 7.49 -17.17 -1.80
C ALA A 305 6.07 -16.67 -2.14
N ALA A 306 5.20 -16.48 -1.15
CA ALA A 306 3.85 -15.96 -1.36
C ALA A 306 3.86 -14.59 -2.02
N MET A 307 4.63 -13.63 -1.50
CA MET A 307 4.68 -12.26 -2.02
C MET A 307 5.30 -12.18 -3.41
N THR A 308 6.28 -13.02 -3.71
CA THR A 308 6.87 -13.16 -5.05
C THR A 308 5.82 -13.59 -6.07
N HIS A 309 5.03 -14.61 -5.75
CA HIS A 309 3.98 -15.12 -6.64
C HIS A 309 2.74 -14.22 -6.71
N ILE A 310 2.38 -13.56 -5.61
CA ILE A 310 1.37 -12.47 -5.63
C ILE A 310 1.79 -11.38 -6.62
N ARG A 311 3.05 -10.95 -6.54
CA ARG A 311 3.58 -9.92 -7.44
C ARG A 311 3.55 -10.38 -8.90
N ALA A 312 3.98 -11.61 -9.19
CA ALA A 312 3.97 -12.17 -10.54
C ALA A 312 2.54 -12.25 -11.11
N HIS A 313 1.57 -12.72 -10.30
CA HIS A 313 0.17 -12.79 -10.71
C HIS A 313 -0.42 -11.40 -11.01
N GLN A 314 -0.19 -10.42 -10.15
CA GLN A 314 -0.68 -9.06 -10.38
C GLN A 314 0.00 -8.39 -11.58
N THR A 315 1.29 -8.65 -11.84
CA THR A 315 1.97 -8.16 -13.03
C THR A 315 1.39 -8.76 -14.30
N ALA A 316 1.04 -10.05 -14.27
CA ALA A 316 0.37 -10.71 -15.40
C ALA A 316 -1.03 -10.12 -15.67
N LEU A 317 -1.82 -9.85 -14.62
CA LEU A 317 -3.11 -9.16 -14.76
C LEU A 317 -2.94 -7.72 -15.30
N LEU A 318 -1.91 -7.00 -14.87
CA LEU A 318 -1.59 -5.67 -15.37
C LEU A 318 -1.21 -5.72 -16.86
N SER A 319 -0.43 -6.70 -17.30
CA SER A 319 -0.11 -6.88 -18.72
C SER A 319 -1.38 -7.11 -19.53
N LEU A 320 -2.29 -7.99 -19.07
CA LEU A 320 -3.59 -8.19 -19.73
C LEU A 320 -4.42 -6.91 -19.79
N LEU A 321 -4.43 -6.10 -18.73
CA LEU A 321 -5.14 -4.81 -18.73
C LEU A 321 -4.58 -3.84 -19.77
N LEU A 322 -3.26 -3.79 -19.94
CA LEU A 322 -2.61 -2.85 -20.84
C LEU A 322 -2.58 -3.33 -22.29
N ASP A 323 -2.29 -4.61 -22.50
CA ASP A 323 -2.06 -5.18 -23.81
C ASP A 323 -3.30 -5.88 -24.38
N GLY A 324 -4.32 -6.16 -23.55
CA GLY A 324 -5.55 -6.82 -23.94
C GLY A 324 -5.43 -8.35 -23.98
N THR A 325 -6.44 -8.96 -24.56
CA THR A 325 -6.53 -10.40 -24.82
C THR A 325 -6.75 -10.65 -26.31
N ASP A 326 -6.79 -11.91 -26.73
CA ASP A 326 -7.12 -12.26 -28.13
C ASP A 326 -8.50 -11.74 -28.59
N THR A 327 -9.38 -11.39 -27.64
CA THR A 327 -10.77 -11.04 -27.90
C THR A 327 -11.12 -9.57 -27.60
N VAL A 328 -10.27 -8.88 -26.81
CA VAL A 328 -10.55 -7.51 -26.37
C VAL A 328 -9.26 -6.69 -26.36
N PRO A 329 -9.27 -5.45 -26.95
CA PRO A 329 -8.11 -4.57 -26.87
C PRO A 329 -7.79 -4.15 -25.44
N GLY A 330 -6.52 -3.98 -25.13
CA GLY A 330 -6.06 -3.39 -23.87
C GLY A 330 -6.04 -1.85 -23.91
N PHE A 331 -5.71 -1.25 -22.80
CA PHE A 331 -5.66 0.22 -22.69
C PHE A 331 -4.76 0.89 -23.71
N ARG A 332 -3.63 0.25 -24.07
CA ARG A 332 -2.70 0.78 -25.08
C ARG A 332 -3.30 0.86 -26.50
N GLN A 333 -4.35 0.08 -26.78
CA GLN A 333 -5.06 0.09 -28.08
C GLN A 333 -6.41 0.86 -28.01
N MET A 334 -6.76 1.45 -26.86
CA MET A 334 -7.99 2.20 -26.70
C MET A 334 -7.74 3.72 -26.78
N PRO A 335 -7.93 4.38 -27.93
CA PRO A 335 -7.59 5.79 -28.12
C PRO A 335 -8.44 6.76 -27.26
N HIS A 336 -9.56 6.29 -26.68
CA HIS A 336 -10.43 7.06 -25.80
C HIS A 336 -10.03 6.93 -24.31
N VAL A 337 -8.94 6.24 -23.99
CA VAL A 337 -8.42 6.07 -22.63
C VAL A 337 -7.09 6.81 -22.51
N THR A 338 -6.97 7.66 -21.51
CA THR A 338 -5.69 8.24 -21.07
C THR A 338 -5.26 7.55 -19.78
N VAL A 339 -4.06 6.95 -19.76
CA VAL A 339 -3.48 6.31 -18.58
C VAL A 339 -2.38 7.19 -18.01
N TYR A 340 -2.32 7.32 -16.68
CA TYR A 340 -1.34 8.15 -15.98
C TYR A 340 -0.22 7.31 -15.37
N GLY A 341 1.04 7.74 -15.56
CA GLY A 341 2.21 7.18 -14.87
C GLY A 341 2.60 5.76 -15.28
N MET A 342 2.21 5.32 -16.48
CA MET A 342 2.48 3.97 -16.95
C MET A 342 3.73 3.92 -17.82
N GLY A 343 4.82 3.37 -17.26
CA GLY A 343 6.04 3.08 -17.98
C GLY A 343 5.97 1.75 -18.77
N GLU A 344 7.02 1.48 -19.54
CA GLU A 344 7.17 0.18 -20.26
C GLU A 344 7.55 -0.95 -19.31
N ASP A 345 8.33 -0.65 -18.27
CA ASP A 345 8.80 -1.62 -17.28
C ASP A 345 7.72 -1.89 -16.21
N LEU A 346 6.94 -2.96 -16.41
CA LEU A 346 5.89 -3.37 -15.47
C LEU A 346 6.43 -3.89 -14.13
N SER A 347 7.73 -4.16 -14.01
CA SER A 347 8.34 -4.51 -12.72
C SER A 347 8.31 -3.33 -11.74
N ARG A 348 8.21 -2.12 -12.26
CA ARG A 348 8.07 -0.86 -11.50
C ARG A 348 6.64 -0.34 -11.42
N GLN A 349 5.65 -1.20 -11.65
CA GLN A 349 4.24 -0.83 -11.65
C GLN A 349 3.43 -1.83 -10.83
N SER A 350 2.55 -1.38 -9.96
CA SER A 350 1.57 -2.24 -9.27
C SER A 350 0.29 -2.37 -10.10
N LEU A 351 -0.57 -3.36 -9.75
CA LEU A 351 -1.91 -3.47 -10.33
C LEU A 351 -2.83 -2.36 -9.77
N LEU A 352 -2.38 -1.14 -9.97
CA LEU A 352 -3.07 0.10 -9.65
C LEU A 352 -2.85 1.07 -10.82
N VAL A 353 -3.93 1.50 -11.44
CA VAL A 353 -3.89 2.29 -12.65
C VAL A 353 -4.85 3.47 -12.53
N GLY A 354 -4.31 4.68 -12.60
CA GLY A 354 -5.07 5.91 -12.76
C GLY A 354 -5.32 6.18 -14.24
N PHE A 355 -6.55 6.42 -14.63
CA PHE A 355 -6.90 6.68 -16.03
C PHE A 355 -8.12 7.58 -16.16
N ASN A 356 -8.34 8.12 -17.36
CA ASN A 356 -9.58 8.82 -17.73
C ASN A 356 -10.12 8.31 -19.06
N LEU A 357 -11.44 8.47 -19.21
CA LEU A 357 -12.18 8.23 -20.46
C LEU A 357 -12.45 9.57 -21.15
N HIS A 358 -12.11 9.70 -22.42
CA HIS A 358 -12.29 10.94 -23.15
C HIS A 358 -13.80 11.32 -23.23
N GLY A 359 -14.12 12.55 -22.87
CA GLY A 359 -15.49 13.07 -22.88
C GLY A 359 -16.37 12.58 -21.73
N ILE A 360 -15.86 11.76 -20.81
CA ILE A 360 -16.61 11.25 -19.65
C ILE A 360 -15.93 11.73 -18.37
N GLU A 361 -16.68 12.44 -17.52
CA GLU A 361 -16.20 12.86 -16.20
C GLU A 361 -15.97 11.63 -15.30
N SER A 362 -14.92 11.66 -14.46
CA SER A 362 -14.44 10.49 -13.70
C SER A 362 -15.51 9.87 -12.79
N THR A 363 -16.34 10.69 -12.14
CA THR A 363 -17.42 10.20 -11.28
C THR A 363 -18.49 9.51 -12.12
N ARG A 364 -18.85 10.09 -13.28
CA ARG A 364 -19.79 9.46 -14.24
C ARG A 364 -19.20 8.16 -14.79
N GLY A 365 -17.90 8.16 -15.11
CA GLY A 365 -17.19 6.92 -15.52
C GLY A 365 -17.33 5.80 -14.48
N CYS A 366 -17.11 6.10 -13.19
CA CYS A 366 -17.32 5.12 -12.13
C CYS A 366 -18.78 4.63 -12.01
N GLU A 367 -19.76 5.48 -12.30
CA GLU A 367 -21.17 5.08 -12.35
C GLU A 367 -21.44 4.10 -13.49
N LEU A 368 -20.93 4.37 -14.70
CA LEU A 368 -21.04 3.46 -15.84
C LEU A 368 -20.44 2.07 -15.53
N TYR A 369 -19.26 2.04 -14.92
CA TYR A 369 -18.68 0.76 -14.47
C TYR A 369 -19.54 0.07 -13.41
N ARG A 370 -20.12 0.81 -12.47
CA ARG A 370 -21.02 0.25 -11.45
C ARG A 370 -22.30 -0.35 -12.05
N GLU A 371 -22.83 0.26 -13.11
CA GLU A 371 -23.95 -0.28 -13.88
C GLU A 371 -23.60 -1.65 -14.51
N GLN A 372 -22.31 -1.90 -14.80
CA GLN A 372 -21.77 -3.18 -15.23
C GLN A 372 -21.28 -4.07 -14.08
N GLN A 373 -21.67 -3.76 -12.84
CA GLN A 373 -21.25 -4.48 -11.62
C GLN A 373 -19.73 -4.46 -11.38
N ILE A 374 -19.03 -3.43 -11.85
CA ILE A 374 -17.58 -3.23 -11.64
C ILE A 374 -17.38 -2.07 -10.67
N ARG A 375 -16.72 -2.35 -9.55
CA ARG A 375 -16.40 -1.35 -8.54
C ARG A 375 -15.01 -0.76 -8.75
N LEU A 376 -14.99 0.55 -9.01
CA LEU A 376 -13.80 1.39 -9.10
C LEU A 376 -13.90 2.56 -8.12
N HIS A 377 -12.86 3.38 -8.08
CA HIS A 377 -12.82 4.61 -7.31
C HIS A 377 -12.51 5.81 -8.21
N ALA A 378 -13.29 6.90 -8.04
CA ALA A 378 -12.92 8.21 -8.53
C ALA A 378 -12.86 9.15 -7.32
N PRO A 379 -11.72 9.81 -7.04
CA PRO A 379 -11.58 10.65 -5.85
C PRO A 379 -12.45 11.90 -5.90
N GLY A 380 -12.93 12.32 -7.07
CA GLY A 380 -13.72 13.52 -7.24
C GLY A 380 -13.00 14.74 -6.65
N ARG A 381 -13.66 15.42 -5.70
CA ARG A 381 -13.11 16.57 -4.97
C ARG A 381 -12.52 16.19 -3.59
N ASP A 382 -12.14 14.93 -3.39
CA ASP A 382 -11.58 14.47 -2.12
C ASP A 382 -10.27 15.22 -1.80
N PRO A 383 -10.20 15.94 -0.67
CA PRO A 383 -9.02 16.71 -0.28
C PRO A 383 -7.74 15.87 -0.15
N PHE A 384 -7.86 14.56 0.13
CA PHE A 384 -6.70 13.65 0.22
C PHE A 384 -5.93 13.52 -1.09
N PHE A 385 -6.58 13.78 -2.24
CA PHE A 385 -5.93 13.72 -3.55
C PHE A 385 -5.60 15.11 -4.12
N ALA A 386 -6.20 16.18 -3.61
CA ALA A 386 -6.12 17.51 -4.20
C ALA A 386 -4.68 17.99 -4.43
N ALA A 387 -3.81 17.86 -3.43
CA ALA A 387 -2.42 18.29 -3.54
C ALA A 387 -1.66 17.54 -4.64
N MET A 388 -1.86 16.22 -4.73
CA MET A 388 -1.22 15.34 -5.70
C MET A 388 -1.74 15.58 -7.12
N LEU A 389 -3.06 15.73 -7.28
CA LEU A 389 -3.69 16.06 -8.56
C LEU A 389 -3.20 17.41 -9.11
N ASN A 390 -3.05 18.41 -8.24
CA ASN A 390 -2.47 19.70 -8.62
C ASN A 390 -1.02 19.57 -9.11
N GLN A 391 -0.20 18.75 -8.47
CA GLN A 391 1.17 18.47 -8.92
C GLN A 391 1.17 17.80 -10.30
N LEU A 392 0.27 16.87 -10.55
CA LEU A 392 0.15 16.20 -11.84
C LEU A 392 -0.55 17.04 -12.92
N GLY A 393 -1.19 18.16 -12.55
CA GLY A 393 -1.92 19.02 -13.48
C GLY A 393 -3.23 18.40 -13.99
N ILE A 394 -3.81 17.45 -13.24
CA ILE A 394 -5.09 16.80 -13.57
C ILE A 394 -6.18 17.15 -12.56
N SER A 395 -7.42 17.24 -13.00
CA SER A 395 -8.54 17.61 -12.14
C SER A 395 -9.15 16.43 -11.41
N SER A 396 -9.16 15.26 -12.02
CA SER A 396 -9.73 14.02 -11.50
C SER A 396 -9.22 12.82 -12.30
N PHE A 397 -9.45 11.59 -11.81
CA PHE A 397 -9.14 10.35 -12.50
C PHE A 397 -10.04 9.22 -12.00
N ILE A 398 -10.13 8.14 -12.77
CA ILE A 398 -10.70 6.87 -12.35
C ILE A 398 -9.52 5.99 -11.93
N ARG A 399 -9.65 5.27 -10.81
CA ARG A 399 -8.64 4.35 -10.33
C ARG A 399 -9.14 2.92 -10.32
N LEU A 400 -8.49 2.08 -11.13
CA LEU A 400 -8.52 0.63 -10.95
C LEU A 400 -7.44 0.24 -9.97
N SER A 401 -7.75 -0.57 -8.98
CA SER A 401 -6.76 -1.21 -8.12
C SER A 401 -7.19 -2.64 -7.81
N GLY A 402 -6.49 -3.57 -8.42
CA GLY A 402 -6.71 -5.00 -8.25
C GLY A 402 -5.88 -5.59 -7.10
N CYS A 403 -6.12 -6.86 -6.85
CA CYS A 403 -5.44 -7.66 -5.85
C CYS A 403 -5.20 -9.07 -6.40
N HIS A 404 -4.46 -9.90 -5.67
CA HIS A 404 -4.14 -11.27 -6.11
C HIS A 404 -5.34 -12.25 -6.12
N TYR A 405 -6.49 -11.85 -5.61
CA TYR A 405 -7.75 -12.60 -5.75
C TYR A 405 -8.57 -12.22 -6.99
N ASN A 406 -8.11 -11.23 -7.80
CA ASN A 406 -8.72 -10.94 -9.09
C ASN A 406 -8.25 -11.93 -10.17
N THR A 407 -9.06 -12.11 -11.20
CA THR A 407 -8.83 -13.11 -12.26
C THR A 407 -8.64 -12.46 -13.63
N PRO A 408 -8.05 -13.19 -14.59
CA PRO A 408 -7.97 -12.73 -16.00
C PRO A 408 -9.34 -12.43 -16.61
N GLU A 409 -10.36 -13.23 -16.27
CA GLU A 409 -11.73 -13.07 -16.75
C GLU A 409 -12.35 -11.75 -16.25
N GLU A 410 -12.05 -11.35 -15.01
CA GLU A 410 -12.48 -10.06 -14.46
C GLU A 410 -11.83 -8.89 -15.21
N ILE A 411 -10.54 -8.99 -15.58
CA ILE A 411 -9.85 -7.99 -16.42
C ILE A 411 -10.49 -7.93 -17.81
N GLU A 412 -10.80 -9.09 -18.42
CA GLU A 412 -11.46 -9.13 -19.74
C GLU A 412 -12.85 -8.46 -19.69
N LEU A 413 -13.66 -8.74 -18.68
CA LEU A 413 -14.97 -8.10 -18.50
C LEU A 413 -14.84 -6.58 -18.31
N PHE A 414 -13.86 -6.14 -17.54
CA PHE A 414 -13.54 -4.72 -17.36
C PHE A 414 -13.16 -4.06 -18.69
N LEU A 415 -12.29 -4.68 -19.50
CA LEU A 415 -11.87 -4.17 -20.80
C LEU A 415 -13.05 -4.11 -21.81
N LYS A 416 -13.94 -5.12 -21.79
CA LYS A 416 -15.17 -5.11 -22.62
C LYS A 416 -16.06 -3.93 -22.25
N ALA A 417 -16.29 -3.68 -20.97
CA ALA A 417 -17.04 -2.52 -20.50
C ALA A 417 -16.38 -1.22 -20.95
N THR A 418 -15.06 -1.08 -20.77
CA THR A 418 -14.31 0.11 -21.19
C THR A 418 -14.42 0.38 -22.69
N ALA A 419 -14.28 -0.66 -23.52
CA ALA A 419 -14.40 -0.54 -24.97
C ALA A 419 -15.80 -0.07 -25.40
N SER A 420 -16.87 -0.45 -24.68
CA SER A 420 -18.23 -0.01 -24.98
C SER A 420 -18.47 1.46 -24.73
N PHE A 421 -17.73 2.10 -23.83
CA PHE A 421 -17.88 3.52 -23.47
C PHE A 421 -17.29 4.48 -24.52
N ALA A 422 -16.53 3.98 -25.49
CA ALA A 422 -16.00 4.81 -26.60
C ALA A 422 -17.11 5.56 -27.36
N GLN A 423 -18.29 4.96 -27.51
CA GLN A 423 -19.44 5.57 -28.19
C GLN A 423 -20.14 6.64 -27.34
N GLU A 424 -20.20 6.44 -26.02
CA GLU A 424 -20.79 7.41 -25.09
C GLU A 424 -19.96 8.71 -25.01
N GLY A 425 -18.61 8.59 -24.97
CA GLY A 425 -17.72 9.74 -24.98
C GLY A 425 -17.80 10.55 -26.28
N ALA A 426 -17.92 9.89 -27.43
CA ALA A 426 -18.09 10.57 -28.72
C ALA A 426 -19.43 11.36 -28.81
N ALA A 427 -20.49 10.83 -28.27
CA ALA A 427 -21.81 11.51 -28.24
C ALA A 427 -21.79 12.75 -27.32
N ALA A 428 -21.05 12.70 -26.19
CA ALA A 428 -20.92 13.83 -25.27
C ALA A 428 -20.11 15.00 -25.89
N VAL A 429 -19.10 14.71 -26.69
CA VAL A 429 -18.25 15.71 -27.37
C VAL A 429 -19.00 16.40 -28.52
N CYS A 430 -19.95 15.73 -29.19
CA CYS A 430 -20.78 16.31 -30.23
C CYS A 430 -21.95 17.16 -29.68
N ALA A 431 -22.26 17.09 -28.39
CA ALA A 431 -23.37 17.82 -27.76
C ALA A 431 -22.94 19.16 -27.11
N VAL A 432 -21.67 19.52 -27.15
CA VAL A 432 -21.07 20.79 -26.71
C VAL A 432 -20.61 21.59 -27.93
#